data_e4c6e6a2cfec50203585ca6f3b1dfe86
#
_entry.id   e4c6e6a2cfec50203585ca6f3b1dfe86
#
_cell.length_a   1.000
_cell.length_b   1.000
_cell.length_c   1.000
_cell.angle_alpha   90.00
_cell.angle_beta   90.00
_cell.angle_gamma   90.00
#
_symmetry.space_group_name_H-M   'P 1'
#
loop_
_entity.id
_entity.type
_entity.pdbx_description
1 polymer ?
#
loop_
_entity_poly.entity_id
_entity_poly.type
_entity_poly.pdbx_seq_one_letter_code
_entity_poly.pdbx_strand_id
1 'polypeptide(L)'
;MYVGLSSNSLCIMLDAINNFFDILTAIVAGVAFCTLLIPRSEKAPYGYGRTEYLAGFIVAATSVVVGGLFLIRSLNRMAMPEPVWFGVKSCILISVTVPVKLGLGLTYYFADKKMKSPALKALAIDSFMDVGITVTSVVSFAVSARVDYAADAIVGIVISIAVIVFAIKAVRDNVKAVVSGDGANDEKEAIYKECEKVGVTVVKTELHDYGYGAKIGVVIVKNGDENVFSDISRKVREKTGAEIKFIIENNGENAEEQNN
;
A
#
# COMPACT_ATOMS: atom_id res chain seq x y z
N MET A 1 -20.90 4.98 12.91
CA MET A 1 -21.99 5.37 12.00
C MET A 1 -23.24 5.91 12.72
N TYR A 2 -23.79 5.23 13.72
CA TYR A 2 -24.94 5.72 14.49
C TYR A 2 -24.72 7.15 15.04
N VAL A 3 -23.58 7.40 15.66
CA VAL A 3 -23.24 8.71 16.22
C VAL A 3 -23.17 9.79 15.14
N GLY A 4 -22.56 9.50 13.99
CA GLY A 4 -22.47 10.46 12.88
C GLY A 4 -23.83 10.86 12.32
N LEU A 5 -24.70 9.89 12.15
CA LEU A 5 -26.09 10.12 11.69
C LEU A 5 -26.92 10.87 12.74
N SER A 6 -26.81 10.49 14.02
CA SER A 6 -27.59 11.11 15.10
C SER A 6 -27.12 12.53 15.47
N SER A 7 -25.86 12.84 15.23
CA SER A 7 -25.28 14.17 15.48
C SER A 7 -25.27 15.07 14.25
N ASN A 8 -25.62 14.55 13.09
CA ASN A 8 -25.54 15.25 11.80
C ASN A 8 -24.15 15.87 11.54
N SER A 9 -23.06 15.24 12.03
CA SER A 9 -21.68 15.69 11.79
C SER A 9 -21.07 14.95 10.60
N LEU A 10 -20.63 15.70 9.60
CA LEU A 10 -19.95 15.14 8.42
C LEU A 10 -18.61 14.52 8.78
N CYS A 11 -17.83 15.16 9.66
CA CYS A 11 -16.54 14.64 10.07
C CYS A 11 -16.65 13.28 10.78
N ILE A 12 -17.64 13.11 11.66
CA ILE A 12 -17.87 11.83 12.34
C ILE A 12 -18.39 10.77 11.37
N MET A 13 -19.21 11.16 10.41
CA MET A 13 -19.72 10.24 9.41
C MET A 13 -18.60 9.78 8.46
N LEU A 14 -17.69 10.68 8.11
CA LEU A 14 -16.47 10.40 7.35
C LEU A 14 -15.58 9.38 8.08
N ASP A 15 -15.25 9.66 9.34
CA ASP A 15 -14.45 8.75 10.17
C ASP A 15 -15.11 7.36 10.29
N ALA A 16 -16.43 7.31 10.49
CA ALA A 16 -17.17 6.05 10.58
C ALA A 16 -17.17 5.24 9.26
N ILE A 17 -17.22 5.92 8.12
CA ILE A 17 -17.16 5.27 6.82
C ILE A 17 -15.72 4.84 6.52
N ASN A 18 -14.72 5.65 6.87
CA ASN A 18 -13.32 5.24 6.78
C ASN A 18 -13.08 3.94 7.56
N ASN A 19 -13.52 3.88 8.83
CA ASN A 19 -13.43 2.65 9.64
C ASN A 19 -14.15 1.44 9.01
N PHE A 20 -15.26 1.66 8.30
CA PHE A 20 -15.93 0.58 7.58
C PHE A 20 -15.08 0.08 6.40
N PHE A 21 -14.42 0.99 5.68
CA PHE A 21 -13.48 0.62 4.61
C PHE A 21 -12.24 -0.08 5.15
N ASP A 22 -11.75 0.26 6.35
CA ASP A 22 -10.64 -0.45 7.00
C ASP A 22 -10.98 -1.94 7.21
N ILE A 23 -12.21 -2.23 7.62
CA ILE A 23 -12.69 -3.61 7.75
C ILE A 23 -12.71 -4.30 6.37
N LEU A 24 -13.22 -3.63 5.34
CA LEU A 24 -13.25 -4.16 3.99
C LEU A 24 -11.83 -4.41 3.46
N THR A 25 -10.92 -3.48 3.71
CA THR A 25 -9.49 -3.62 3.38
C THR A 25 -8.87 -4.83 4.07
N ALA A 26 -9.15 -5.01 5.36
CA ALA A 26 -8.63 -6.14 6.11
C ALA A 26 -9.16 -7.49 5.56
N ILE A 27 -10.44 -7.54 5.15
CA ILE A 27 -11.01 -8.73 4.51
C ILE A 27 -10.34 -9.00 3.16
N VAL A 28 -10.20 -7.99 2.30
CA VAL A 28 -9.57 -8.11 0.98
C VAL A 28 -8.12 -8.53 1.11
N ALA A 29 -7.36 -7.93 2.05
CA ALA A 29 -6.00 -8.32 2.35
C ALA A 29 -5.93 -9.78 2.86
N GLY A 30 -6.83 -10.16 3.78
CA GLY A 30 -6.92 -11.54 4.27
C GLY A 30 -7.17 -12.56 3.16
N VAL A 31 -8.07 -12.27 2.23
CA VAL A 31 -8.33 -13.11 1.05
C VAL A 31 -7.08 -13.17 0.16
N ALA A 32 -6.40 -12.03 -0.09
CA ALA A 32 -5.17 -12.02 -0.85
C ALA A 32 -4.08 -12.87 -0.20
N PHE A 33 -3.90 -12.78 1.13
CA PHE A 33 -2.98 -13.66 1.86
C PHE A 33 -3.36 -15.14 1.75
N CYS A 34 -4.64 -15.48 1.79
CA CYS A 34 -5.08 -16.86 1.56
C CYS A 34 -4.70 -17.37 0.16
N THR A 35 -4.75 -16.50 -0.87
CA THR A 35 -4.32 -16.90 -2.22
C THR A 35 -2.82 -17.14 -2.33
N LEU A 36 -2.00 -16.50 -1.49
CA LEU A 36 -0.55 -16.77 -1.43
C LEU A 36 -0.22 -18.17 -0.90
N LEU A 37 -1.10 -18.77 -0.11
CA LEU A 37 -0.94 -20.13 0.41
C LEU A 37 -1.24 -21.21 -0.64
N ILE A 38 -1.83 -20.83 -1.79
CA ILE A 38 -2.12 -21.77 -2.88
C ILE A 38 -0.80 -22.14 -3.57
N PRO A 39 -0.44 -23.43 -3.66
CA PRO A 39 0.79 -23.86 -4.29
C PRO A 39 0.80 -23.49 -5.79
N ARG A 40 1.99 -23.26 -6.32
CA ARG A 40 2.21 -23.02 -7.75
C ARG A 40 1.64 -24.19 -8.57
N SER A 41 0.96 -23.87 -9.64
CA SER A 41 0.36 -24.85 -10.55
C SER A 41 0.76 -24.56 -12.01
N GLU A 42 0.50 -25.51 -12.92
CA GLU A 42 0.75 -25.31 -14.36
C GLU A 42 0.04 -24.08 -14.93
N LYS A 43 -1.13 -23.72 -14.37
CA LYS A 43 -1.90 -22.53 -14.78
C LYS A 43 -1.37 -21.22 -14.16
N ALA A 44 -0.62 -21.30 -13.06
CA ALA A 44 -0.02 -20.18 -12.38
C ALA A 44 1.41 -20.52 -11.94
N PRO A 45 2.37 -20.59 -12.89
CA PRO A 45 3.73 -21.05 -12.62
C PRO A 45 4.49 -20.12 -11.68
N TYR A 46 4.12 -18.83 -11.64
CA TYR A 46 4.71 -17.82 -10.75
C TYR A 46 3.91 -17.59 -9.45
N GLY A 47 2.82 -18.36 -9.25
CA GLY A 47 1.92 -18.21 -8.10
C GLY A 47 0.96 -17.02 -8.23
N TYR A 48 0.29 -16.71 -7.14
CA TYR A 48 -0.74 -15.67 -7.07
C TYR A 48 -0.28 -14.40 -6.33
N GLY A 49 1.02 -14.15 -6.21
CA GLY A 49 1.55 -13.03 -5.44
C GLY A 49 1.05 -11.65 -5.88
N ARG A 50 0.74 -11.46 -7.16
CA ARG A 50 0.19 -10.20 -7.68
C ARG A 50 -1.24 -9.88 -7.23
N THR A 51 -1.96 -10.86 -6.66
CA THR A 51 -3.30 -10.62 -6.10
C THR A 51 -3.29 -9.63 -4.94
N GLU A 52 -2.18 -9.53 -4.21
CA GLU A 52 -1.99 -8.54 -3.15
C GLU A 52 -2.04 -7.10 -3.71
N TYR A 53 -1.33 -6.84 -4.80
CA TYR A 53 -1.33 -5.52 -5.45
C TYR A 53 -2.69 -5.18 -6.07
N LEU A 54 -3.37 -6.18 -6.63
CA LEU A 54 -4.72 -6.00 -7.17
C LEU A 54 -5.73 -5.68 -6.05
N ALA A 55 -5.61 -6.37 -4.92
CA ALA A 55 -6.41 -6.09 -3.74
C ALA A 55 -6.17 -4.66 -3.23
N GLY A 56 -4.90 -4.26 -3.08
CA GLY A 56 -4.52 -2.90 -2.70
C GLY A 56 -5.05 -1.84 -3.67
N PHE A 57 -5.02 -2.13 -4.98
CA PHE A 57 -5.59 -1.24 -6.00
C PHE A 57 -7.11 -1.05 -5.82
N ILE A 58 -7.87 -2.13 -5.63
CA ILE A 58 -9.33 -2.07 -5.44
C ILE A 58 -9.67 -1.22 -4.21
N VAL A 59 -8.99 -1.46 -3.10
CA VAL A 59 -9.19 -0.70 -1.86
C VAL A 59 -8.88 0.78 -2.06
N ALA A 60 -7.73 1.09 -2.63
CA ALA A 60 -7.31 2.47 -2.87
C ALA A 60 -8.26 3.18 -3.85
N ALA A 61 -8.71 2.53 -4.93
CA ALA A 61 -9.67 3.09 -5.87
C ALA A 61 -11.02 3.39 -5.19
N THR A 62 -11.49 2.50 -4.32
CA THR A 62 -12.71 2.73 -3.53
C THR A 62 -12.55 3.92 -2.59
N SER A 63 -11.39 4.07 -1.94
CA SER A 63 -11.09 5.21 -1.07
C SER A 63 -11.09 6.54 -1.82
N VAL A 64 -10.63 6.58 -3.09
CA VAL A 64 -10.73 7.80 -3.95
C VAL A 64 -12.19 8.17 -4.18
N VAL A 65 -13.04 7.20 -4.52
CA VAL A 65 -14.47 7.46 -4.76
C VAL A 65 -15.15 7.99 -3.50
N VAL A 66 -14.89 7.36 -2.36
CA VAL A 66 -15.45 7.78 -1.06
C VAL A 66 -14.97 9.16 -0.67
N GLY A 67 -13.68 9.43 -0.75
CA GLY A 67 -13.11 10.75 -0.51
C GLY A 67 -13.74 11.83 -1.39
N GLY A 68 -13.97 11.53 -2.68
CA GLY A 68 -14.67 12.41 -3.62
C GLY A 68 -16.12 12.71 -3.23
N LEU A 69 -16.87 11.70 -2.84
CA LEU A 69 -18.25 11.87 -2.36
C LEU A 69 -18.31 12.74 -1.10
N PHE A 70 -17.36 12.55 -0.18
CA PHE A 70 -17.29 13.36 1.03
C PHE A 70 -16.85 14.81 0.75
N LEU A 71 -15.95 15.01 -0.18
CA LEU A 71 -15.56 16.35 -0.62
C LEU A 71 -16.78 17.12 -1.14
N ILE A 72 -17.57 16.50 -2.02
CA ILE A 72 -18.80 17.09 -2.56
C ILE A 72 -19.77 17.41 -1.42
N ARG A 73 -19.99 16.49 -0.49
CA ARG A 73 -20.87 16.71 0.67
C ARG A 73 -20.38 17.85 1.57
N SER A 74 -19.08 17.92 1.82
CA SER A 74 -18.49 19.00 2.63
C SER A 74 -18.61 20.37 1.96
N LEU A 75 -18.44 20.44 0.63
CA LEU A 75 -18.66 21.66 -0.14
C LEU A 75 -20.14 22.09 -0.12
N ASN A 76 -21.07 21.15 -0.30
CA ASN A 76 -22.49 21.42 -0.21
C ASN A 76 -22.88 21.95 1.19
N ARG A 77 -22.30 21.37 2.25
CA ARG A 77 -22.54 21.83 3.62
C ARG A 77 -21.95 23.21 3.91
N MET A 78 -20.87 23.59 3.24
CA MET A 78 -20.33 24.94 3.32
C MET A 78 -21.26 25.95 2.64
N ALA A 79 -21.93 25.58 1.53
CA ALA A 79 -22.89 26.41 0.82
C ALA A 79 -24.26 26.48 1.53
N MET A 80 -24.69 25.38 2.13
CA MET A 80 -25.97 25.25 2.86
C MET A 80 -25.68 24.69 4.26
N PRO A 81 -25.37 25.53 5.25
CA PRO A 81 -25.04 25.11 6.61
C PRO A 81 -26.19 24.40 7.28
N GLU A 82 -25.92 23.21 7.81
CA GLU A 82 -26.89 22.44 8.60
C GLU A 82 -26.40 22.33 10.06
N PRO A 83 -27.30 22.33 11.05
CA PRO A 83 -26.92 22.28 12.45
C PRO A 83 -26.30 20.93 12.81
N VAL A 84 -25.22 20.98 13.58
CA VAL A 84 -24.58 19.80 14.20
C VAL A 84 -25.09 19.68 15.64
N TRP A 85 -25.67 18.53 15.98
CA TRP A 85 -26.17 18.28 17.33
C TRP A 85 -25.08 17.65 18.21
N PHE A 86 -24.45 18.50 19.00
CA PHE A 86 -23.42 18.05 19.92
C PHE A 86 -23.99 17.24 21.08
N GLY A 87 -23.40 16.06 21.32
CA GLY A 87 -23.69 15.24 22.49
C GLY A 87 -22.41 14.77 23.18
N VAL A 88 -22.27 15.07 24.48
CA VAL A 88 -21.10 14.64 25.26
C VAL A 88 -20.90 13.12 25.19
N LYS A 89 -21.98 12.35 25.26
CA LYS A 89 -21.93 10.88 25.12
C LYS A 89 -21.38 10.44 23.77
N SER A 90 -21.76 11.14 22.70
CA SER A 90 -21.26 10.90 21.34
C SER A 90 -19.75 11.20 21.22
N CYS A 91 -19.31 12.30 21.83
CA CYS A 91 -17.90 12.69 21.86
C CYS A 91 -17.05 11.63 22.59
N ILE A 92 -17.49 11.18 23.76
CA ILE A 92 -16.80 10.14 24.54
C ILE A 92 -16.73 8.83 23.73
N LEU A 93 -17.84 8.42 23.11
CA LEU A 93 -17.89 7.17 22.35
C LEU A 93 -16.90 7.14 21.18
N ILE A 94 -16.76 8.27 20.47
CA ILE A 94 -15.79 8.38 19.37
C ILE A 94 -14.36 8.44 19.93
N SER A 95 -14.14 9.19 21.02
CA SER A 95 -12.80 9.31 21.62
C SER A 95 -12.25 7.97 22.09
N VAL A 96 -13.09 6.99 22.44
CA VAL A 96 -12.66 5.63 22.81
C VAL A 96 -12.04 4.88 21.63
N THR A 97 -12.36 5.22 20.39
CA THR A 97 -11.75 4.57 19.22
C THR A 97 -10.31 4.98 18.99
N VAL A 98 -9.90 6.18 19.46
CA VAL A 98 -8.53 6.71 19.29
C VAL A 98 -7.46 5.82 19.93
N PRO A 99 -7.56 5.44 21.23
CA PRO A 99 -6.57 4.55 21.84
C PRO A 99 -6.55 3.15 21.20
N VAL A 100 -7.67 2.65 20.69
CA VAL A 100 -7.70 1.36 19.98
C VAL A 100 -6.91 1.45 18.67
N LYS A 101 -7.16 2.47 17.85
CA LYS A 101 -6.43 2.71 16.60
C LYS A 101 -4.93 2.96 16.86
N LEU A 102 -4.61 3.74 17.89
CA LEU A 102 -3.22 4.00 18.29
C LEU A 102 -2.52 2.68 18.69
N GLY A 103 -3.18 1.83 19.46
CA GLY A 103 -2.66 0.51 19.84
C GLY A 103 -2.40 -0.39 18.64
N LEU A 104 -3.30 -0.41 17.65
CA LEU A 104 -3.12 -1.14 16.39
C LEU A 104 -1.92 -0.58 15.60
N GLY A 105 -1.84 0.74 15.44
CA GLY A 105 -0.72 1.39 14.73
C GLY A 105 0.63 1.09 15.38
N LEU A 106 0.72 1.15 16.71
CA LEU A 106 1.92 0.76 17.43
C LEU A 106 2.27 -0.72 17.25
N THR A 107 1.27 -1.60 17.28
CA THR A 107 1.48 -3.03 17.06
C THR A 107 2.07 -3.30 15.67
N TYR A 108 1.51 -2.69 14.62
CA TYR A 108 2.03 -2.80 13.26
C TYR A 108 3.43 -2.19 13.12
N TYR A 109 3.69 -1.06 13.76
CA TYR A 109 5.00 -0.40 13.75
C TYR A 109 6.08 -1.28 14.38
N PHE A 110 5.82 -1.90 15.54
CA PHE A 110 6.78 -2.79 16.18
C PHE A 110 6.95 -4.10 15.40
N ALA A 111 5.89 -4.62 14.79
CA ALA A 111 5.95 -5.79 13.93
C ALA A 111 6.78 -5.52 12.67
N ASP A 112 6.61 -4.37 12.02
CA ASP A 112 7.41 -3.95 10.87
C ASP A 112 8.89 -3.83 11.22
N LYS A 113 9.21 -3.22 12.37
CA LYS A 113 10.59 -3.09 12.84
C LYS A 113 11.29 -4.45 12.99
N LYS A 114 10.52 -5.50 13.33
CA LYS A 114 11.04 -6.87 13.48
C LYS A 114 11.09 -7.63 12.16
N MET A 115 10.07 -7.49 11.31
CA MET A 115 9.88 -8.29 10.10
C MET A 115 10.33 -7.57 8.81
N LYS A 116 10.53 -6.24 8.87
CA LYS A 116 10.88 -5.37 7.72
C LYS A 116 9.95 -5.59 6.52
N SER A 117 8.65 -5.67 6.78
CA SER A 117 7.63 -5.93 5.78
C SER A 117 7.04 -4.62 5.25
N PRO A 118 7.10 -4.33 3.93
CA PRO A 118 6.46 -3.14 3.34
C PRO A 118 4.97 -3.06 3.65
N ALA A 119 4.28 -4.19 3.71
CA ALA A 119 2.86 -4.27 4.04
C ALA A 119 2.58 -3.83 5.49
N LEU A 120 3.37 -4.30 6.47
CA LEU A 120 3.25 -3.89 7.87
C LEU A 120 3.54 -2.39 8.06
N LYS A 121 4.53 -1.88 7.33
CA LYS A 121 4.84 -0.44 7.32
C LYS A 121 3.67 0.38 6.77
N ALA A 122 3.05 -0.07 5.68
CA ALA A 122 1.89 0.59 5.10
C ALA A 122 0.71 0.60 6.09
N LEU A 123 0.40 -0.55 6.73
CA LEU A 123 -0.65 -0.66 7.75
C LEU A 123 -0.39 0.21 8.97
N ALA A 124 0.87 0.35 9.41
CA ALA A 124 1.23 1.23 10.51
C ALA A 124 0.96 2.71 10.15
N ILE A 125 1.39 3.14 8.97
CA ILE A 125 1.15 4.50 8.48
C ILE A 125 -0.35 4.77 8.38
N ASP A 126 -1.11 3.88 7.79
CA ASP A 126 -2.56 3.96 7.64
C ASP A 126 -3.24 4.12 9.00
N SER A 127 -2.92 3.26 9.97
CA SER A 127 -3.47 3.34 11.33
C SER A 127 -3.14 4.66 12.04
N PHE A 128 -1.92 5.22 11.88
CA PHE A 128 -1.59 6.52 12.46
C PHE A 128 -2.32 7.67 11.78
N MET A 129 -2.56 7.58 10.47
CA MET A 129 -3.37 8.55 9.75
C MET A 129 -4.82 8.52 10.20
N ASP A 130 -5.38 7.34 10.44
CA ASP A 130 -6.72 7.16 10.98
C ASP A 130 -6.86 7.79 12.37
N VAL A 131 -5.83 7.66 13.23
CA VAL A 131 -5.79 8.37 14.52
C VAL A 131 -5.88 9.87 14.29
N GLY A 132 -5.10 10.41 13.33
CA GLY A 132 -5.12 11.84 12.98
C GLY A 132 -6.50 12.30 12.50
N ILE A 133 -7.15 11.54 11.63
CA ILE A 133 -8.49 11.82 11.12
C ILE A 133 -9.51 11.81 12.28
N THR A 134 -9.50 10.76 13.12
CA THR A 134 -10.44 10.64 14.24
C THR A 134 -10.25 11.76 15.26
N VAL A 135 -9.00 12.10 15.62
CA VAL A 135 -8.72 13.24 16.54
C VAL A 135 -9.23 14.56 15.96
N THR A 136 -8.96 14.81 14.68
CA THR A 136 -9.41 16.02 13.99
C THR A 136 -10.94 16.07 13.93
N SER A 137 -11.61 14.93 13.68
CA SER A 137 -13.07 14.83 13.69
C SER A 137 -13.67 15.11 15.07
N VAL A 138 -13.07 14.59 16.15
CA VAL A 138 -13.50 14.85 17.52
C VAL A 138 -13.33 16.33 17.88
N VAL A 139 -12.20 16.92 17.53
CA VAL A 139 -11.93 18.35 17.77
C VAL A 139 -12.92 19.21 16.99
N SER A 140 -13.14 18.93 15.71
CA SER A 140 -14.13 19.64 14.87
C SER A 140 -15.52 19.55 15.47
N PHE A 141 -15.93 18.35 15.89
CA PHE A 141 -17.23 18.12 16.53
C PHE A 141 -17.39 18.91 17.82
N ALA A 142 -16.35 18.96 18.67
CA ALA A 142 -16.36 19.75 19.92
C ALA A 142 -16.37 21.26 19.66
N VAL A 143 -15.68 21.73 18.63
CA VAL A 143 -15.67 23.15 18.22
C VAL A 143 -17.01 23.55 17.60
N SER A 144 -17.62 22.72 16.80
CA SER A 144 -18.93 22.97 16.17
C SER A 144 -20.06 23.13 17.20
N ALA A 145 -19.86 22.68 18.45
CA ALA A 145 -20.78 22.94 19.56
C ALA A 145 -20.78 24.41 20.04
N ARG A 146 -19.74 25.20 19.70
CA ARG A 146 -19.54 26.56 20.18
C ARG A 146 -19.41 27.62 19.09
N VAL A 147 -19.12 27.18 17.87
CA VAL A 147 -18.87 28.02 16.71
C VAL A 147 -19.76 27.54 15.55
N ASP A 148 -20.05 28.41 14.59
CA ASP A 148 -20.92 28.14 13.44
C ASP A 148 -20.54 26.87 12.67
N TYR A 149 -21.53 26.26 12.05
CA TYR A 149 -21.47 24.97 11.28
C TYR A 149 -20.38 24.91 10.21
N ALA A 150 -19.84 26.05 9.80
CA ALA A 150 -18.76 26.16 8.82
C ALA A 150 -17.49 25.38 9.24
N ALA A 151 -17.21 25.29 10.56
CA ALA A 151 -16.02 24.59 11.04
C ALA A 151 -16.02 23.10 10.66
N ASP A 152 -17.17 22.40 10.82
CA ASP A 152 -17.31 20.99 10.45
C ASP A 152 -17.15 20.77 8.95
N ALA A 153 -17.68 21.67 8.12
CA ALA A 153 -17.53 21.62 6.67
C ALA A 153 -16.09 21.84 6.21
N ILE A 154 -15.39 22.83 6.79
CA ILE A 154 -13.98 23.12 6.44
C ILE A 154 -13.09 21.94 6.79
N VAL A 155 -13.24 21.40 7.99
CA VAL A 155 -12.46 20.22 8.42
C VAL A 155 -12.80 19.01 7.55
N GLY A 156 -14.07 18.80 7.20
CA GLY A 156 -14.48 17.76 6.27
C GLY A 156 -13.83 17.88 4.90
N ILE A 157 -13.67 19.10 4.35
CA ILE A 157 -12.96 19.35 3.09
C ILE A 157 -11.48 18.95 3.24
N VAL A 158 -10.81 19.39 4.30
CA VAL A 158 -9.38 19.11 4.52
C VAL A 158 -9.13 17.61 4.63
N ILE A 159 -9.95 16.90 5.43
CA ILE A 159 -9.85 15.44 5.58
C ILE A 159 -10.11 14.74 4.24
N SER A 160 -11.15 15.13 3.51
CA SER A 160 -11.48 14.53 2.22
C SER A 160 -10.35 14.68 1.19
N ILE A 161 -9.74 15.86 1.13
CA ILE A 161 -8.59 16.10 0.24
C ILE A 161 -7.40 15.22 0.66
N ALA A 162 -7.11 15.13 1.96
CA ALA A 162 -6.04 14.27 2.46
C ALA A 162 -6.28 12.80 2.05
N VAL A 163 -7.49 12.27 2.31
CA VAL A 163 -7.87 10.90 1.92
C VAL A 163 -7.69 10.66 0.41
N ILE A 164 -8.16 11.60 -0.44
CA ILE A 164 -8.00 11.48 -1.90
C ILE A 164 -6.53 11.45 -2.30
N VAL A 165 -5.70 12.35 -1.76
CA VAL A 165 -4.27 12.42 -2.11
C VAL A 165 -3.55 11.13 -1.74
N PHE A 166 -3.79 10.58 -0.54
CA PHE A 166 -3.19 9.32 -0.11
C PHE A 166 -3.70 8.14 -0.91
N ALA A 167 -5.01 8.09 -1.20
CA ALA A 167 -5.61 7.03 -1.99
C ALA A 167 -5.08 7.05 -3.45
N ILE A 168 -4.93 8.21 -4.08
CA ILE A 168 -4.34 8.33 -5.41
C ILE A 168 -2.89 7.84 -5.41
N LYS A 169 -2.11 8.18 -4.38
CA LYS A 169 -0.75 7.67 -4.25
C LYS A 169 -0.75 6.14 -4.15
N ALA A 170 -1.59 5.56 -3.30
CA ALA A 170 -1.72 4.12 -3.15
C ALA A 170 -2.18 3.44 -4.46
N VAL A 171 -3.12 4.04 -5.22
CA VAL A 171 -3.51 3.56 -6.55
C VAL A 171 -2.30 3.50 -7.48
N ARG A 172 -1.53 4.59 -7.57
CA ARG A 172 -0.35 4.67 -8.44
C ARG A 172 0.71 3.64 -8.06
N ASP A 173 0.98 3.47 -6.77
CA ASP A 173 1.99 2.54 -6.28
C ASP A 173 1.58 1.09 -6.58
N ASN A 174 0.30 0.73 -6.35
CA ASN A 174 -0.21 -0.60 -6.68
C ASN A 174 -0.24 -0.87 -8.20
N VAL A 175 -0.67 0.10 -9.01
CA VAL A 175 -0.66 -0.02 -10.48
C VAL A 175 0.78 -0.19 -10.97
N LYS A 176 1.72 0.60 -10.45
CA LYS A 176 3.12 0.48 -10.82
C LYS A 176 3.67 -0.91 -10.48
N ALA A 177 3.34 -1.46 -9.31
CA ALA A 177 3.76 -2.80 -8.91
C ALA A 177 3.19 -3.90 -9.82
N VAL A 178 1.93 -3.75 -10.28
CA VAL A 178 1.31 -4.71 -11.20
C VAL A 178 1.88 -4.61 -12.62
N VAL A 179 2.08 -3.39 -13.13
CA VAL A 179 2.44 -3.15 -14.54
C VAL A 179 3.95 -3.25 -14.77
N SER A 180 4.77 -2.57 -13.97
CA SER A 180 6.21 -2.54 -14.22
C SER A 180 6.92 -3.81 -13.76
N GLY A 181 6.38 -4.51 -12.78
CA GLY A 181 7.05 -5.69 -12.22
C GLY A 181 8.48 -5.41 -11.76
N ASP A 182 8.86 -4.13 -11.69
CA ASP A 182 10.21 -3.69 -11.39
C ASP A 182 10.50 -4.02 -9.93
N GLY A 183 11.33 -5.05 -9.75
CA GLY A 183 11.82 -5.44 -8.43
C GLY A 183 12.51 -4.26 -7.73
N ALA A 184 12.48 -4.27 -6.43
CA ALA A 184 13.05 -3.22 -5.63
C ALA A 184 14.53 -2.98 -6.01
N ASN A 185 14.94 -1.72 -6.02
CA ASN A 185 16.33 -1.34 -6.33
C ASN A 185 17.34 -2.02 -5.40
N ASP A 186 16.92 -2.36 -4.17
CA ASP A 186 17.76 -3.03 -3.18
C ASP A 186 18.19 -4.44 -3.62
N GLU A 187 17.32 -5.19 -4.30
CA GLU A 187 17.67 -6.51 -4.82
C GLU A 187 18.61 -6.40 -6.02
N LYS A 188 18.39 -5.43 -6.91
CA LYS A 188 19.31 -5.17 -8.02
C LYS A 188 20.70 -4.82 -7.50
N GLU A 189 20.79 -3.96 -6.49
CA GLU A 189 22.06 -3.60 -5.85
C GLU A 189 22.75 -4.80 -5.19
N ALA A 190 21.99 -5.69 -4.57
CA ALA A 190 22.52 -6.93 -3.99
C ALA A 190 23.09 -7.86 -5.07
N ILE A 191 22.43 -7.97 -6.24
CA ILE A 191 22.91 -8.74 -7.39
C ILE A 191 24.22 -8.15 -7.91
N TYR A 192 24.27 -6.84 -8.13
CA TYR A 192 25.50 -6.18 -8.61
C TYR A 192 26.68 -6.38 -7.65
N LYS A 193 26.45 -6.22 -6.34
CA LYS A 193 27.48 -6.43 -5.31
C LYS A 193 28.03 -7.86 -5.27
N GLU A 194 27.17 -8.87 -5.44
CA GLU A 194 27.65 -10.26 -5.44
C GLU A 194 28.37 -10.62 -6.76
N CYS A 195 27.92 -10.09 -7.89
CA CYS A 195 28.60 -10.27 -9.18
C CYS A 195 29.99 -9.60 -9.19
N GLU A 196 30.10 -8.39 -8.66
CA GLU A 196 31.36 -7.62 -8.58
C GLU A 196 32.43 -8.33 -7.73
N LYS A 197 32.04 -8.96 -6.62
CA LYS A 197 32.95 -9.72 -5.74
C LYS A 197 33.67 -10.87 -6.45
N VAL A 198 33.04 -11.42 -7.47
CA VAL A 198 33.53 -12.61 -8.20
C VAL A 198 34.06 -12.23 -9.59
N GLY A 199 34.07 -10.94 -9.94
CA GLY A 199 34.59 -10.44 -11.21
C GLY A 199 33.66 -10.71 -12.41
N VAL A 200 32.38 -10.94 -12.17
CA VAL A 200 31.37 -11.12 -13.22
C VAL A 200 30.87 -9.76 -13.67
N THR A 201 31.03 -9.45 -14.97
CA THR A 201 30.57 -8.19 -15.56
C THR A 201 29.11 -8.29 -15.97
N VAL A 202 28.25 -7.56 -15.25
CA VAL A 202 26.81 -7.49 -15.55
C VAL A 202 26.54 -6.46 -16.63
N VAL A 203 25.85 -6.85 -17.69
CA VAL A 203 25.41 -5.97 -18.79
C VAL A 203 24.04 -5.39 -18.48
N LYS A 204 23.09 -6.25 -18.13
CA LYS A 204 21.71 -5.85 -17.83
C LYS A 204 21.11 -6.78 -16.78
N THR A 205 20.31 -6.22 -15.89
CA THR A 205 19.55 -6.98 -14.91
C THR A 205 18.06 -6.66 -15.08
N GLU A 206 17.29 -7.67 -15.42
CA GLU A 206 15.83 -7.62 -15.47
C GLU A 206 15.30 -8.42 -14.28
N LEU A 207 14.69 -7.74 -13.32
CA LEU A 207 14.10 -8.36 -12.15
C LEU A 207 12.61 -8.09 -12.16
N HIS A 208 11.82 -9.15 -12.16
CA HIS A 208 10.37 -9.10 -12.13
C HIS A 208 9.86 -9.53 -10.76
N ASP A 209 9.11 -8.67 -10.12
CA ASP A 209 8.43 -8.96 -8.86
C ASP A 209 7.02 -9.49 -9.17
N TYR A 210 6.78 -10.74 -8.78
CA TYR A 210 5.47 -11.40 -8.88
C TYR A 210 4.72 -11.42 -7.53
N GLY A 211 5.19 -10.63 -6.55
CA GLY A 211 4.65 -10.57 -5.21
C GLY A 211 5.42 -11.44 -4.20
N TYR A 212 4.81 -11.67 -3.06
CA TYR A 212 5.48 -12.33 -1.94
C TYR A 212 6.06 -13.69 -2.32
N GLY A 213 7.37 -13.83 -2.17
CA GLY A 213 8.10 -15.08 -2.40
C GLY A 213 8.31 -15.49 -3.85
N ALA A 214 7.99 -14.65 -4.83
CA ALA A 214 8.17 -14.94 -6.25
C ALA A 214 8.83 -13.76 -6.99
N LYS A 215 10.11 -13.53 -6.72
CA LYS A 215 10.96 -12.59 -7.45
C LYS A 215 11.85 -13.38 -8.40
N ILE A 216 11.75 -13.11 -9.68
CA ILE A 216 12.51 -13.80 -10.73
C ILE A 216 13.31 -12.78 -11.51
N GLY A 217 14.60 -13.01 -11.63
CA GLY A 217 15.51 -12.15 -12.37
C GLY A 217 16.26 -12.88 -13.47
N VAL A 218 16.50 -12.15 -14.56
CA VAL A 218 17.45 -12.53 -15.58
C VAL A 218 18.61 -11.54 -15.55
N VAL A 219 19.82 -12.06 -15.39
CA VAL A 219 21.05 -11.27 -15.36
C VAL A 219 21.84 -11.62 -16.61
N ILE A 220 22.02 -10.64 -17.47
CA ILE A 220 22.85 -10.77 -18.67
C ILE A 220 24.27 -10.39 -18.32
N VAL A 221 25.21 -11.29 -18.55
CA VAL A 221 26.62 -11.15 -18.17
C VAL A 221 27.55 -11.37 -19.38
N LYS A 222 28.71 -10.74 -19.36
CA LYS A 222 29.73 -10.92 -20.42
C LYS A 222 30.63 -12.13 -20.20
N ASN A 223 30.84 -12.53 -18.95
CA ASN A 223 31.81 -13.57 -18.58
C ASN A 223 31.33 -14.30 -17.32
N GLY A 224 31.78 -15.55 -17.16
CA GLY A 224 31.56 -16.35 -15.96
C GLY A 224 31.29 -17.81 -16.28
N ASP A 225 31.44 -18.67 -15.29
CA ASP A 225 31.21 -20.11 -15.38
C ASP A 225 29.89 -20.51 -14.68
N GLU A 226 29.28 -21.61 -15.09
CA GLU A 226 28.02 -22.13 -14.54
C GLU A 226 28.07 -22.36 -13.02
N ASN A 227 29.24 -22.82 -12.51
CA ASN A 227 29.42 -23.02 -11.07
C ASN A 227 29.40 -21.69 -10.30
N VAL A 228 29.96 -20.64 -10.86
CA VAL A 228 29.96 -19.29 -10.30
C VAL A 228 28.55 -18.71 -10.28
N PHE A 229 27.79 -18.91 -11.36
CA PHE A 229 26.39 -18.46 -11.45
C PHE A 229 25.49 -19.15 -10.45
N SER A 230 25.68 -20.47 -10.24
CA SER A 230 24.96 -21.26 -9.25
C SER A 230 25.22 -20.73 -7.82
N ASP A 231 26.44 -20.40 -7.51
CA ASP A 231 26.85 -19.87 -6.19
C ASP A 231 26.29 -18.48 -5.92
N ILE A 232 26.33 -17.60 -6.94
CA ILE A 232 25.73 -16.26 -6.86
C ILE A 232 24.21 -16.37 -6.71
N SER A 233 23.54 -17.20 -7.52
CA SER A 233 22.09 -17.41 -7.44
C SER A 233 21.66 -17.87 -6.04
N ARG A 234 22.42 -18.81 -5.44
CA ARG A 234 22.16 -19.29 -4.08
C ARG A 234 22.30 -18.18 -3.06
N LYS A 235 23.40 -17.42 -3.08
CA LYS A 235 23.67 -16.30 -2.14
C LYS A 235 22.65 -15.18 -2.25
N VAL A 236 22.22 -14.84 -3.47
CA VAL A 236 21.17 -13.82 -3.68
C VAL A 236 19.82 -14.35 -3.19
N ARG A 237 19.49 -15.61 -3.47
CA ARG A 237 18.27 -16.24 -2.98
C ARG A 237 18.19 -16.26 -1.45
N GLU A 238 19.29 -16.56 -0.77
CA GLU A 238 19.37 -16.54 0.70
C GLU A 238 19.19 -15.12 1.28
N LYS A 239 19.68 -14.08 0.58
CA LYS A 239 19.61 -12.70 1.06
C LYS A 239 18.29 -11.98 0.70
N THR A 240 17.76 -12.23 -0.47
CA THR A 240 16.65 -11.45 -1.05
C THR A 240 15.41 -12.28 -1.37
N GLY A 241 15.53 -13.62 -1.38
CA GLY A 241 14.47 -14.52 -1.83
C GLY A 241 14.27 -14.55 -3.35
N ALA A 242 15.09 -13.83 -4.14
CA ALA A 242 14.96 -13.76 -5.59
C ALA A 242 15.62 -14.98 -6.27
N GLU A 243 14.92 -15.57 -7.23
CA GLU A 243 15.45 -16.60 -8.13
C GLU A 243 16.06 -15.93 -9.37
N ILE A 244 17.36 -16.14 -9.61
CA ILE A 244 18.07 -15.50 -10.70
C ILE A 244 18.55 -16.54 -11.70
N LYS A 245 18.35 -16.24 -12.98
CA LYS A 245 18.98 -16.97 -14.10
C LYS A 245 20.03 -16.09 -14.78
N PHE A 246 21.20 -16.63 -15.02
CA PHE A 246 22.26 -15.95 -15.77
C PHE A 246 22.19 -16.35 -17.25
N ILE A 247 22.39 -15.36 -18.11
CA ILE A 247 22.52 -15.54 -19.56
C ILE A 247 23.82 -14.85 -19.98
N ILE A 248 24.69 -15.59 -20.68
CA ILE A 248 25.92 -15.00 -21.24
C ILE A 248 25.57 -14.32 -22.55
N GLU A 249 25.94 -13.04 -22.66
CA GLU A 249 25.76 -12.28 -23.90
C GLU A 249 26.72 -12.84 -24.98
N ASN A 250 26.15 -13.57 -25.95
CA ASN A 250 26.92 -14.02 -27.10
C ASN A 250 27.06 -12.88 -28.11
N ASN A 251 28.20 -12.28 -28.21
CA ASN A 251 28.49 -11.15 -29.11
C ASN A 251 28.45 -11.53 -30.62
N GLY A 252 27.66 -12.51 -31.04
CA GLY A 252 27.75 -13.11 -32.37
C GLY A 252 26.50 -13.15 -33.25
N GLU A 253 25.26 -12.98 -32.74
CA GLU A 253 24.11 -13.39 -33.58
C GLU A 253 22.91 -12.44 -33.75
N ASN A 254 22.93 -11.21 -33.21
CA ASN A 254 21.74 -10.33 -33.31
C ASN A 254 21.92 -9.06 -34.18
N ALA A 255 22.77 -9.09 -35.20
CA ALA A 255 22.90 -7.99 -36.17
C ALA A 255 22.12 -8.21 -37.49
N GLU A 256 21.50 -9.35 -37.72
CA GLU A 256 20.89 -9.66 -39.04
C GLU A 256 19.36 -9.83 -39.03
N GLU A 257 18.65 -9.86 -37.90
CA GLU A 257 17.19 -10.07 -37.91
C GLU A 257 16.32 -8.79 -37.80
N GLN A 258 16.90 -7.59 -37.82
CA GLN A 258 16.12 -6.33 -37.85
C GLN A 258 16.08 -5.63 -39.21
N ASN A 259 16.48 -6.29 -40.30
CA ASN A 259 16.42 -5.73 -41.67
C ASN A 259 15.81 -6.71 -42.69
N ASN A 260 14.68 -7.31 -42.36
CA ASN A 260 13.81 -7.93 -43.40
C ASN A 260 12.33 -7.72 -43.06
#